data_1e797fe9d37d5f71f1a1c3d21cfab477
#
_entry.id   1e797fe9d37d5f71f1a1c3d21cfab477
#
_cell.length_a   1.000
_cell.length_b   1.000
_cell.length_c   1.000
_cell.angle_alpha   90.00
_cell.angle_beta   90.00
_cell.angle_gamma   90.00
#
_symmetry.space_group_name_H-M   'P 1'
#
loop_
_entity.id
_entity.type
_entity.pdbx_description
1 polymer ?
#
loop_
_entity_poly.entity_id
_entity_poly.type
_entity_poly.pdbx_seq_one_letter_code
_entity_poly.pdbx_strand_id
1 'polypeptide(L)'
;MKDVRVALAQIAIEPLDPKKNLDRMLRACEEIGDTADLVVFPELADVGYVRERNRAFGAQYLQLAEPVPGPVTEVLGEAARRHGIHLVAGVAERHPSLTATAFNAAVLIGPSGRVLGVQRKLHLAGEERHYFVAGRAIEVFDTDLGRLTISICYDNYFPEVARAAALRGAEILCGVFNIPDRADWRERLVALASVRAYENMNHVLYVNRVGVDAGVAYGGESAIASPPGRVIARGPCLEEAIVTATLQARAIAEERAWRPVFADRRPEVYRLDEAEAAR
;
A
#
# COMPACT_ATOMS: atom_id res chain seq x y z
N MET A 1 -1.76 -7.23 18.85
CA MET A 1 -2.90 -7.19 17.91
C MET A 1 -3.91 -8.29 18.23
N LYS A 2 -5.17 -8.24 17.75
CA LYS A 2 -6.14 -9.32 17.69
C LYS A 2 -6.06 -10.05 16.35
N ASP A 3 -6.78 -11.15 16.15
CA ASP A 3 -6.97 -11.71 14.81
C ASP A 3 -7.72 -10.71 13.95
N VAL A 4 -7.28 -10.50 12.70
CA VAL A 4 -7.80 -9.46 11.80
C VAL A 4 -8.21 -10.10 10.48
N ARG A 5 -9.47 -9.90 10.09
CA ARG A 5 -9.98 -10.28 8.76
C ARG A 5 -9.60 -9.18 7.78
N VAL A 6 -8.94 -9.55 6.69
CA VAL A 6 -8.46 -8.59 5.71
C VAL A 6 -8.98 -8.89 4.32
N ALA A 7 -9.16 -7.84 3.52
CA ALA A 7 -9.52 -7.94 2.12
C ALA A 7 -8.63 -7.02 1.27
N LEU A 8 -8.04 -7.57 0.22
CA LEU A 8 -7.34 -6.81 -0.82
C LEU A 8 -8.29 -6.62 -1.99
N ALA A 9 -8.63 -5.40 -2.31
CA ALA A 9 -9.48 -5.05 -3.43
C ALA A 9 -8.63 -4.94 -4.70
N GLN A 10 -8.41 -6.07 -5.38
CA GLN A 10 -7.74 -6.14 -6.67
C GLN A 10 -8.70 -5.66 -7.76
N ILE A 11 -8.77 -4.36 -7.99
CA ILE A 11 -9.72 -3.71 -8.89
C ILE A 11 -9.04 -3.08 -10.11
N ALA A 12 -9.81 -2.90 -11.17
CA ALA A 12 -9.40 -2.06 -12.30
C ALA A 12 -9.47 -0.58 -11.91
N ILE A 13 -8.54 0.22 -12.45
CA ILE A 13 -8.50 1.67 -12.23
C ILE A 13 -8.58 2.35 -13.59
N GLU A 14 -9.50 3.30 -13.73
CA GLU A 14 -9.66 4.09 -14.94
C GLU A 14 -8.76 5.34 -14.85
N PRO A 15 -7.84 5.56 -15.79
CA PRO A 15 -7.00 6.74 -15.78
C PRO A 15 -7.80 8.03 -15.87
N LEU A 16 -7.47 9.02 -15.03
CA LEU A 16 -8.05 10.36 -15.00
C LEU A 16 -9.59 10.40 -14.82
N ASP A 17 -10.18 9.33 -14.26
CA ASP A 17 -11.62 9.28 -13.95
C ASP A 17 -11.83 8.95 -12.46
N PRO A 18 -11.62 9.95 -11.56
CA PRO A 18 -11.74 9.72 -10.12
C PRO A 18 -13.16 9.33 -9.71
N LYS A 19 -14.19 9.79 -10.43
CA LYS A 19 -15.57 9.40 -10.13
C LYS A 19 -15.80 7.92 -10.33
N LYS A 20 -15.42 7.38 -11.50
CA LYS A 20 -15.56 5.96 -11.82
C LYS A 20 -14.74 5.07 -10.88
N ASN A 21 -13.56 5.54 -10.51
CA ASN A 21 -12.68 4.84 -9.59
C ASN A 21 -13.28 4.79 -8.18
N LEU A 22 -13.76 5.93 -7.68
CA LEU A 22 -14.43 6.02 -6.39
C LEU A 22 -15.67 5.12 -6.34
N ASP A 23 -16.49 5.12 -7.41
CA ASP A 23 -17.67 4.24 -7.52
C ASP A 23 -17.26 2.74 -7.47
N ARG A 24 -16.10 2.36 -8.03
CA ARG A 24 -15.56 0.98 -7.91
C ARG A 24 -15.11 0.66 -6.51
N MET A 25 -14.38 1.58 -5.87
CA MET A 25 -13.95 1.40 -4.48
C MET A 25 -15.13 1.25 -3.54
N LEU A 26 -16.19 2.05 -3.71
CA LEU A 26 -17.41 1.94 -2.93
C LEU A 26 -18.13 0.61 -3.14
N ARG A 27 -18.24 0.13 -4.41
CA ARG A 27 -18.80 -1.20 -4.69
C ARG A 27 -18.01 -2.31 -4.02
N ALA A 28 -16.68 -2.24 -4.01
CA ALA A 28 -15.85 -3.19 -3.30
C ALA A 28 -16.11 -3.14 -1.78
N CYS A 29 -16.27 -1.95 -1.19
CA CYS A 29 -16.64 -1.81 0.22
C CYS A 29 -18.03 -2.43 0.51
N GLU A 30 -19.02 -2.22 -0.35
CA GLU A 30 -20.35 -2.82 -0.21
C GLU A 30 -20.32 -4.36 -0.33
N GLU A 31 -19.55 -4.90 -1.28
CA GLU A 31 -19.38 -6.34 -1.48
C GLU A 31 -18.70 -7.00 -0.27
N ILE A 32 -17.66 -6.37 0.27
CA ILE A 32 -16.92 -6.85 1.43
C ILE A 32 -17.80 -6.73 2.70
N GLY A 33 -18.51 -5.61 2.84
CA GLY A 33 -19.37 -5.34 3.98
C GLY A 33 -18.63 -5.47 5.32
N ASP A 34 -19.23 -6.22 6.25
CA ASP A 34 -18.69 -6.50 7.58
C ASP A 34 -17.83 -7.79 7.65
N THR A 35 -17.52 -8.40 6.51
CA THR A 35 -16.72 -9.63 6.47
C THR A 35 -15.23 -9.40 6.67
N ALA A 36 -14.74 -8.16 6.54
CA ALA A 36 -13.38 -7.75 6.81
C ALA A 36 -13.30 -6.66 7.89
N ASP A 37 -12.16 -6.55 8.56
CA ASP A 37 -11.83 -5.50 9.51
C ASP A 37 -10.91 -4.44 8.86
N LEU A 38 -10.19 -4.83 7.79
CA LEU A 38 -9.30 -3.97 7.01
C LEU A 38 -9.44 -4.27 5.52
N VAL A 39 -9.67 -3.23 4.72
CA VAL A 39 -9.67 -3.29 3.25
C VAL A 39 -8.52 -2.46 2.70
N VAL A 40 -7.79 -3.02 1.73
CA VAL A 40 -6.64 -2.35 1.10
C VAL A 40 -6.89 -2.19 -0.40
N PHE A 41 -6.81 -0.96 -0.89
CA PHE A 41 -6.93 -0.57 -2.29
C PHE A 41 -5.55 -0.31 -2.91
N PRO A 42 -5.40 -0.44 -4.25
CA PRO A 42 -4.14 -0.21 -4.95
C PRO A 42 -3.58 1.21 -4.84
N GLU A 43 -2.34 1.38 -5.31
CA GLU A 43 -1.68 2.67 -5.48
C GLU A 43 -2.45 3.56 -6.45
N LEU A 44 -2.63 4.87 -6.11
CA LEU A 44 -3.33 5.86 -6.93
C LEU A 44 -4.69 5.34 -7.42
N ALA A 45 -5.42 4.68 -6.53
CA ALA A 45 -6.71 4.08 -6.85
C ALA A 45 -7.79 5.12 -7.18
N ASP A 46 -7.57 6.37 -6.82
CA ASP A 46 -8.45 7.51 -7.12
C ASP A 46 -8.32 8.01 -8.57
N VAL A 47 -7.11 8.27 -9.06
CA VAL A 47 -6.88 8.95 -10.35
C VAL A 47 -6.14 8.11 -11.39
N GLY A 48 -5.59 6.95 -11.00
CA GLY A 48 -4.75 6.12 -11.84
C GLY A 48 -3.29 6.56 -11.86
N TYR A 49 -2.44 5.79 -12.56
CA TYR A 49 -0.99 5.96 -12.54
C TYR A 49 -0.49 6.92 -13.63
N VAL A 50 0.56 7.69 -13.32
CA VAL A 50 1.23 8.55 -14.30
C VAL A 50 2.18 7.73 -15.17
N ARG A 51 2.04 7.83 -16.51
CA ARG A 51 2.84 7.06 -17.46
C ARG A 51 3.63 7.91 -18.43
N GLU A 52 3.23 9.15 -18.62
CA GLU A 52 3.76 10.00 -19.67
C GLU A 52 4.33 11.29 -19.10
N ARG A 53 5.46 11.71 -19.67
CA ARG A 53 5.94 13.06 -19.52
C ARG A 53 5.28 13.94 -20.57
N ASN A 54 4.03 14.31 -20.33
CA ASN A 54 3.23 15.15 -21.21
C ASN A 54 2.68 16.33 -20.42
N ARG A 55 2.92 17.55 -20.92
CA ARG A 55 2.52 18.78 -20.22
C ARG A 55 1.01 18.90 -20.04
N ALA A 56 0.24 18.54 -21.04
CA ALA A 56 -1.23 18.58 -20.98
C ALA A 56 -1.76 17.53 -19.98
N PHE A 57 -1.25 16.29 -20.06
CA PHE A 57 -1.57 15.23 -19.10
C PHE A 57 -1.22 15.63 -17.67
N GLY A 58 -0.01 16.18 -17.46
CA GLY A 58 0.44 16.60 -16.13
C GLY A 58 -0.42 17.72 -15.54
N ALA A 59 -0.83 18.69 -16.34
CA ALA A 59 -1.72 19.76 -15.89
C ALA A 59 -3.09 19.21 -15.47
N GLN A 60 -3.67 18.30 -16.25
CA GLN A 60 -4.94 17.63 -15.92
C GLN A 60 -4.80 16.77 -14.67
N TYR A 61 -3.74 15.96 -14.59
CA TYR A 61 -3.50 15.07 -13.46
C TYR A 61 -3.38 15.82 -12.13
N LEU A 62 -2.59 16.90 -12.10
CA LEU A 62 -2.38 17.71 -10.90
C LEU A 62 -3.65 18.49 -10.47
N GLN A 63 -4.57 18.73 -11.40
CA GLN A 63 -5.89 19.30 -11.06
C GLN A 63 -6.79 18.31 -10.33
N LEU A 64 -6.61 17.00 -10.58
CA LEU A 64 -7.37 15.92 -9.94
C LEU A 64 -6.83 15.55 -8.55
N ALA A 65 -5.59 15.93 -8.23
CA ALA A 65 -5.03 15.70 -6.90
C ALA A 65 -5.80 16.51 -5.84
N GLU A 66 -6.20 15.85 -4.75
CA GLU A 66 -7.03 16.44 -3.70
C GLU A 66 -6.27 16.62 -2.38
N PRO A 67 -6.66 17.56 -1.51
CA PRO A 67 -6.12 17.60 -0.16
C PRO A 67 -6.48 16.33 0.62
N VAL A 68 -5.70 16.00 1.62
CA VAL A 68 -6.04 14.94 2.59
C VAL A 68 -6.06 15.54 3.99
N PRO A 69 -7.23 15.53 4.71
CA PRO A 69 -8.55 15.08 4.25
C PRO A 69 -9.13 15.93 3.11
N GLY A 70 -10.00 15.33 2.28
CA GLY A 70 -10.68 15.97 1.16
C GLY A 70 -11.78 15.07 0.58
N PRO A 71 -12.44 15.48 -0.51
CA PRO A 71 -13.64 14.85 -1.04
C PRO A 71 -13.55 13.32 -1.17
N VAL A 72 -12.49 12.79 -1.77
CA VAL A 72 -12.31 11.32 -1.92
C VAL A 72 -12.22 10.64 -0.55
N THR A 73 -11.43 11.19 0.37
CA THR A 73 -11.25 10.61 1.71
C THR A 73 -12.49 10.76 2.58
N GLU A 74 -13.31 11.78 2.37
CA GLU A 74 -14.59 11.96 3.06
C GLU A 74 -15.60 10.88 2.63
N VAL A 75 -15.74 10.63 1.33
CA VAL A 75 -16.61 9.58 0.80
C VAL A 75 -16.16 8.18 1.22
N LEU A 76 -14.86 7.88 1.16
CA LEU A 76 -14.30 6.63 1.66
C LEU A 76 -14.47 6.51 3.18
N GLY A 77 -14.38 7.61 3.91
CA GLY A 77 -14.64 7.68 5.34
C GLY A 77 -16.08 7.33 5.70
N GLU A 78 -17.03 7.79 4.89
CA GLU A 78 -18.44 7.39 5.06
C GLU A 78 -18.65 5.89 4.87
N ALA A 79 -17.99 5.29 3.84
CA ALA A 79 -18.03 3.85 3.64
C ALA A 79 -17.37 3.10 4.81
N ALA A 80 -16.19 3.55 5.26
CA ALA A 80 -15.51 2.98 6.43
C ALA A 80 -16.40 2.98 7.69
N ARG A 81 -17.09 4.09 7.94
CA ARG A 81 -18.00 4.24 9.07
C ARG A 81 -19.24 3.35 8.95
N ARG A 82 -19.81 3.26 7.74
CA ARG A 82 -21.01 2.43 7.46
C ARG A 82 -20.76 0.96 7.73
N HIS A 83 -19.60 0.45 7.32
CA HIS A 83 -19.25 -0.95 7.45
C HIS A 83 -18.41 -1.27 8.69
N GLY A 84 -18.00 -0.26 9.47
CA GLY A 84 -17.18 -0.44 10.68
C GLY A 84 -15.76 -0.94 10.38
N ILE A 85 -15.18 -0.59 9.23
CA ILE A 85 -13.90 -1.12 8.71
C ILE A 85 -12.80 -0.07 8.66
N HIS A 86 -11.56 -0.52 8.67
CA HIS A 86 -10.42 0.31 8.28
C HIS A 86 -10.22 0.23 6.77
N LEU A 87 -9.80 1.34 6.15
CA LEU A 87 -9.43 1.40 4.74
C LEU A 87 -8.00 1.91 4.58
N VAL A 88 -7.23 1.24 3.72
CA VAL A 88 -5.99 1.77 3.14
C VAL A 88 -6.25 2.02 1.67
N ALA A 89 -6.02 3.23 1.18
CA ALA A 89 -6.26 3.59 -0.22
C ALA A 89 -5.12 4.46 -0.77
N GLY A 90 -4.58 4.08 -1.93
CA GLY A 90 -3.63 4.91 -2.68
C GLY A 90 -4.35 6.09 -3.32
N VAL A 91 -3.81 7.30 -3.15
CA VAL A 91 -4.40 8.57 -3.62
C VAL A 91 -3.34 9.54 -4.14
N ALA A 92 -3.74 10.45 -5.02
CA ALA A 92 -2.95 11.62 -5.39
C ALA A 92 -3.23 12.75 -4.39
N GLU A 93 -2.35 12.95 -3.42
CA GLU A 93 -2.48 14.01 -2.42
C GLU A 93 -1.95 15.33 -2.97
N ARG A 94 -2.77 16.39 -2.97
CA ARG A 94 -2.32 17.75 -3.29
C ARG A 94 -1.36 18.26 -2.22
N HIS A 95 -0.24 18.86 -2.65
CA HIS A 95 0.69 19.47 -1.71
C HIS A 95 0.01 20.65 -0.96
N PRO A 96 0.12 20.73 0.38
CA PRO A 96 -0.65 21.70 1.17
C PRO A 96 -0.29 23.16 0.91
N SER A 97 0.92 23.44 0.41
CA SER A 97 1.42 24.82 0.24
C SER A 97 2.03 25.11 -1.14
N LEU A 98 2.38 24.09 -1.93
CA LEU A 98 2.98 24.28 -3.25
C LEU A 98 1.94 24.05 -4.35
N THR A 99 1.64 25.10 -5.12
CA THR A 99 0.72 25.02 -6.26
C THR A 99 1.25 24.05 -7.32
N ALA A 100 0.34 23.31 -7.96
CA ALA A 100 0.64 22.34 -9.01
C ALA A 100 1.70 21.30 -8.59
N THR A 101 1.63 20.87 -7.33
CA THR A 101 2.52 19.87 -6.74
C THR A 101 1.69 18.86 -5.98
N ALA A 102 2.04 17.59 -6.06
CA ALA A 102 1.32 16.50 -5.41
C ALA A 102 2.28 15.47 -4.79
N PHE A 103 1.73 14.58 -3.97
CA PHE A 103 2.36 13.35 -3.50
C PHE A 103 1.61 12.15 -4.05
N ASN A 104 2.35 11.12 -4.43
CA ASN A 104 1.81 9.77 -4.48
C ASN A 104 1.72 9.29 -3.02
N ALA A 105 0.52 9.11 -2.51
CA ALA A 105 0.27 8.85 -1.11
C ALA A 105 -0.69 7.66 -0.91
N ALA A 106 -0.72 7.12 0.30
CA ALA A 106 -1.74 6.19 0.73
C ALA A 106 -2.27 6.62 2.09
N VAL A 107 -3.59 6.66 2.21
CA VAL A 107 -4.29 7.09 3.41
C VAL A 107 -4.75 5.88 4.21
N LEU A 108 -4.69 5.99 5.54
CA LEU A 108 -5.34 5.08 6.46
C LEU A 108 -6.57 5.78 7.04
N ILE A 109 -7.74 5.19 6.82
CA ILE A 109 -9.03 5.68 7.36
C ILE A 109 -9.51 4.65 8.38
N GLY A 110 -9.94 5.10 9.54
CA GLY A 110 -10.47 4.26 10.60
C GLY A 110 -11.99 4.05 10.51
N PRO A 111 -12.55 3.14 11.34
CA PRO A 111 -13.98 2.80 11.33
C PRO A 111 -14.89 3.93 11.81
N SER A 112 -14.33 5.01 12.35
CA SER A 112 -15.08 6.26 12.61
C SER A 112 -15.23 7.14 11.38
N GLY A 113 -14.65 6.77 10.22
CA GLY A 113 -14.59 7.57 9.00
C GLY A 113 -13.48 8.62 8.98
N ARG A 114 -12.67 8.70 10.03
CA ARG A 114 -11.58 9.69 10.11
C ARG A 114 -10.31 9.17 9.47
N VAL A 115 -9.59 10.05 8.78
CA VAL A 115 -8.20 9.79 8.36
C VAL A 115 -7.34 9.68 9.63
N LEU A 116 -6.72 8.52 9.82
CA LEU A 116 -5.81 8.24 10.93
C LEU A 116 -4.38 8.65 10.59
N GLY A 117 -4.01 8.63 9.30
CA GLY A 117 -2.71 9.04 8.85
C GLY A 117 -2.51 8.87 7.34
N VAL A 118 -1.36 9.33 6.88
CA VAL A 118 -0.96 9.32 5.47
C VAL A 118 0.49 8.88 5.36
N GLN A 119 0.75 7.90 4.51
CA GLN A 119 2.10 7.57 4.05
C GLN A 119 2.30 8.18 2.67
N ARG A 120 3.31 9.00 2.51
CA ARG A 120 3.74 9.51 1.20
C ARG A 120 4.86 8.64 0.65
N LYS A 121 4.82 8.35 -0.65
CA LYS A 121 5.82 7.51 -1.33
C LYS A 121 7.21 8.08 -1.17
N LEU A 122 8.14 7.26 -0.71
CA LEU A 122 9.52 7.67 -0.42
C LEU A 122 10.39 7.67 -1.67
N HIS A 123 10.19 6.67 -2.54
CA HIS A 123 10.99 6.44 -3.72
C HIS A 123 10.13 6.57 -4.97
N LEU A 124 10.33 7.64 -5.72
CA LEU A 124 9.57 7.91 -6.94
C LEU A 124 10.18 7.14 -8.11
N ALA A 125 9.37 6.35 -8.81
CA ALA A 125 9.79 5.54 -9.95
C ALA A 125 9.50 6.25 -11.27
N GLY A 126 10.41 6.12 -12.24
CA GLY A 126 10.19 6.55 -13.62
C GLY A 126 9.69 7.99 -13.74
N GLU A 127 8.57 8.15 -14.41
CA GLU A 127 7.94 9.46 -14.70
C GLU A 127 7.31 10.14 -13.48
N GLU A 128 7.11 9.44 -12.38
CA GLU A 128 6.58 10.01 -11.13
C GLU A 128 7.36 11.23 -10.64
N ARG A 129 8.67 11.25 -10.88
CA ARG A 129 9.56 12.35 -10.49
C ARG A 129 9.22 13.70 -11.11
N HIS A 130 8.40 13.70 -12.16
CA HIS A 130 7.95 14.93 -12.83
C HIS A 130 6.65 15.49 -12.24
N TYR A 131 5.94 14.69 -11.43
CA TYR A 131 4.60 15.02 -10.92
C TYR A 131 4.55 15.08 -9.41
N PHE A 132 5.34 14.25 -8.73
CA PHE A 132 5.27 14.07 -7.29
C PHE A 132 6.55 14.53 -6.58
N VAL A 133 6.35 14.89 -5.32
CA VAL A 133 7.43 15.10 -4.35
C VAL A 133 7.55 13.84 -3.49
N ALA A 134 8.78 13.43 -3.18
CA ALA A 134 9.03 12.30 -2.30
C ALA A 134 8.64 12.59 -0.85
N GLY A 135 8.06 11.58 -0.20
CA GLY A 135 7.85 11.57 1.25
C GLY A 135 9.17 11.58 2.01
N ARG A 136 9.11 11.86 3.32
CA ARG A 136 10.31 12.01 4.17
C ARG A 136 10.32 11.12 5.40
N ALA A 137 9.26 10.35 5.61
CA ALA A 137 9.10 9.51 6.80
C ALA A 137 8.46 8.17 6.46
N ILE A 138 8.86 7.14 7.17
CA ILE A 138 8.17 5.86 7.23
C ILE A 138 7.21 5.97 8.41
N GLU A 139 5.91 5.90 8.13
CA GLU A 139 4.88 6.04 9.16
C GLU A 139 4.49 4.66 9.72
N VAL A 140 4.25 4.61 11.01
CA VAL A 140 3.66 3.46 11.71
C VAL A 140 2.46 3.96 12.49
N PHE A 141 1.29 3.43 12.21
CA PHE A 141 0.02 3.89 12.76
C PHE A 141 -0.46 2.93 13.84
N ASP A 142 -0.76 3.45 15.03
CA ASP A 142 -1.40 2.69 16.08
C ASP A 142 -2.91 2.57 15.78
N THR A 143 -3.41 1.35 15.70
CA THR A 143 -4.83 1.05 15.47
C THR A 143 -5.33 -0.02 16.44
N ASP A 144 -6.64 -0.21 16.53
CA ASP A 144 -7.24 -1.32 17.28
C ASP A 144 -7.01 -2.70 16.61
N LEU A 145 -6.53 -2.71 15.35
CA LEU A 145 -6.10 -3.92 14.64
C LEU A 145 -4.66 -4.32 15.00
N GLY A 146 -3.88 -3.41 15.58
CA GLY A 146 -2.44 -3.51 15.80
C GLY A 146 -1.70 -2.36 15.13
N ARG A 147 -0.36 -2.41 15.13
CA ARG A 147 0.49 -1.41 14.47
C ARG A 147 0.62 -1.69 12.99
N LEU A 148 0.12 -0.75 12.18
CA LEU A 148 0.09 -0.84 10.73
C LEU A 148 1.08 0.13 10.10
N THR A 149 1.77 -0.29 9.04
CA THR A 149 2.56 0.56 8.17
C THR A 149 2.12 0.40 6.72
N ILE A 150 2.36 1.41 5.90
CA ILE A 150 2.04 1.37 4.47
C ILE A 150 3.33 1.58 3.69
N SER A 151 3.49 0.86 2.57
CA SER A 151 4.55 1.07 1.59
C SER A 151 3.94 1.19 0.20
N ILE A 152 4.52 2.02 -0.67
CA ILE A 152 3.92 2.32 -1.97
C ILE A 152 4.85 1.82 -3.08
N CYS A 153 4.43 0.74 -3.75
CA CYS A 153 5.00 0.19 -4.97
C CYS A 153 6.55 0.11 -4.91
N TYR A 154 7.26 1.06 -5.53
CA TYR A 154 8.71 1.06 -5.61
C TYR A 154 9.42 1.11 -4.25
N ASP A 155 8.79 1.60 -3.19
CA ASP A 155 9.31 1.54 -1.81
C ASP A 155 9.63 0.10 -1.38
N ASN A 156 8.93 -0.89 -1.92
CA ASN A 156 9.12 -2.30 -1.57
C ASN A 156 10.37 -2.95 -2.19
N TYR A 157 11.05 -2.26 -3.11
CA TYR A 157 12.37 -2.68 -3.59
C TYR A 157 13.50 -2.40 -2.58
N PHE A 158 13.21 -1.57 -1.59
CA PHE A 158 14.14 -1.18 -0.53
C PHE A 158 13.79 -1.94 0.76
N PRO A 159 14.53 -3.01 1.11
CA PRO A 159 14.26 -3.80 2.31
C PRO A 159 14.32 -2.96 3.60
N GLU A 160 15.05 -1.85 3.56
CA GLU A 160 15.18 -0.89 4.65
C GLU A 160 13.82 -0.31 5.09
N VAL A 161 12.91 -0.08 4.14
CA VAL A 161 11.58 0.49 4.44
C VAL A 161 10.78 -0.45 5.34
N ALA A 162 10.65 -1.71 4.94
CA ALA A 162 9.94 -2.72 5.74
C ALA A 162 10.65 -3.00 7.07
N ARG A 163 11.99 -3.07 7.05
CA ARG A 163 12.80 -3.30 8.26
C ARG A 163 12.66 -2.14 9.25
N ALA A 164 12.74 -0.90 8.80
CA ALA A 164 12.60 0.27 9.67
C ALA A 164 11.20 0.35 10.30
N ALA A 165 10.15 0.04 9.54
CA ALA A 165 8.79 -0.03 10.07
C ALA A 165 8.66 -1.15 11.13
N ALA A 166 9.18 -2.35 10.84
CA ALA A 166 9.13 -3.48 11.77
C ALA A 166 9.88 -3.20 13.08
N LEU A 167 11.03 -2.51 13.03
CA LEU A 167 11.78 -2.08 14.21
C LEU A 167 11.05 -1.02 15.04
N ARG A 168 10.11 -0.28 14.41
CA ARG A 168 9.19 0.64 15.12
C ARG A 168 7.92 -0.08 15.60
N GLY A 169 7.88 -1.41 15.46
CA GLY A 169 6.83 -2.26 15.99
C GLY A 169 5.68 -2.53 15.01
N ALA A 170 5.83 -2.26 13.71
CA ALA A 170 4.80 -2.60 12.74
C ALA A 170 4.54 -4.12 12.74
N GLU A 171 3.28 -4.49 12.82
CA GLU A 171 2.76 -5.87 12.83
C GLU A 171 2.13 -6.23 11.49
N ILE A 172 1.59 -5.23 10.78
CA ILE A 172 0.95 -5.36 9.48
C ILE A 172 1.62 -4.38 8.51
N LEU A 173 2.13 -4.88 7.39
CA LEU A 173 2.64 -4.08 6.27
C LEU A 173 1.63 -4.14 5.12
N CYS A 174 1.01 -3.02 4.79
CA CYS A 174 0.17 -2.86 3.62
C CYS A 174 1.00 -2.27 2.47
N GLY A 175 1.21 -3.03 1.40
CA GLY A 175 1.84 -2.54 0.18
C GLY A 175 0.80 -2.32 -0.91
N VAL A 176 0.79 -1.13 -1.49
CA VAL A 176 -0.13 -0.75 -2.56
C VAL A 176 0.64 -0.56 -3.87
N PHE A 177 0.15 -1.14 -4.98
CA PHE A 177 0.92 -1.26 -6.21
C PHE A 177 0.13 -0.89 -7.47
N ASN A 178 0.90 -0.46 -8.49
CA ASN A 178 0.51 -0.32 -9.90
C ASN A 178 1.55 -1.03 -10.79
N ILE A 179 1.66 -2.36 -10.68
CA ILE A 179 2.65 -3.14 -11.42
C ILE A 179 2.05 -3.63 -12.74
N PRO A 180 2.64 -3.26 -13.89
CA PRO A 180 2.26 -3.78 -15.19
C PRO A 180 2.38 -5.30 -15.27
N ASP A 181 1.54 -5.93 -16.08
CA ASP A 181 1.65 -7.35 -16.38
C ASP A 181 2.86 -7.61 -17.29
N ARG A 182 3.89 -8.18 -16.69
CA ARG A 182 5.08 -8.67 -17.37
C ARG A 182 5.38 -10.05 -16.84
N ALA A 183 5.59 -11.01 -17.73
CA ALA A 183 5.78 -12.40 -17.36
C ALA A 183 6.91 -12.61 -16.32
N ASP A 184 7.97 -11.80 -16.41
CA ASP A 184 9.11 -11.81 -15.48
C ASP A 184 8.82 -11.09 -14.14
N TRP A 185 7.67 -10.41 -13.99
CA TRP A 185 7.30 -9.66 -12.78
C TRP A 185 6.20 -10.33 -11.97
N ARG A 186 5.40 -11.20 -12.56
CA ARG A 186 4.25 -11.85 -11.90
C ARG A 186 4.62 -12.54 -10.59
N GLU A 187 5.70 -13.31 -10.59
CA GLU A 187 6.14 -14.02 -9.38
C GLU A 187 6.82 -13.10 -8.36
N ARG A 188 7.32 -11.93 -8.79
CA ARG A 188 8.10 -11.02 -7.91
C ARG A 188 7.26 -10.42 -6.81
N LEU A 189 6.02 -10.02 -7.09
CA LEU A 189 5.13 -9.44 -6.07
C LEU A 189 4.87 -10.43 -4.93
N VAL A 190 4.55 -11.65 -5.30
CA VAL A 190 4.29 -12.75 -4.35
C VAL A 190 5.56 -13.11 -3.58
N ALA A 191 6.70 -13.20 -4.27
CA ALA A 191 7.99 -13.47 -3.64
C ALA A 191 8.39 -12.36 -2.67
N LEU A 192 8.22 -11.08 -3.06
CA LEU A 192 8.48 -9.94 -2.19
C LEU A 192 7.60 -9.96 -0.94
N ALA A 193 6.30 -10.27 -1.07
CA ALA A 193 5.40 -10.38 0.08
C ALA A 193 5.90 -11.46 1.06
N SER A 194 6.24 -12.64 0.54
CA SER A 194 6.80 -13.75 1.32
C SER A 194 8.09 -13.35 2.06
N VAL A 195 9.06 -12.78 1.34
CA VAL A 195 10.35 -12.38 1.91
C VAL A 195 10.19 -11.28 2.96
N ARG A 196 9.38 -10.23 2.68
CA ARG A 196 9.13 -9.15 3.64
C ARG A 196 8.46 -9.65 4.91
N ALA A 197 7.51 -10.60 4.79
CA ALA A 197 6.88 -11.23 5.94
C ALA A 197 7.88 -12.06 6.76
N TYR A 198 8.69 -12.88 6.08
CA TYR A 198 9.67 -13.76 6.69
C TYR A 198 10.76 -12.99 7.45
N GLU A 199 11.41 -12.04 6.81
CA GLU A 199 12.55 -11.31 7.38
C GLU A 199 12.17 -10.34 8.49
N ASN A 200 10.91 -9.86 8.51
CA ASN A 200 10.41 -8.89 9.49
C ASN A 200 9.43 -9.49 10.51
N MET A 201 9.08 -10.77 10.35
CA MET A 201 8.15 -11.49 11.25
C MET A 201 6.84 -10.70 11.47
N ASN A 202 6.26 -10.20 10.39
CA ASN A 202 4.99 -9.48 10.37
C ASN A 202 4.07 -10.03 9.27
N HIS A 203 2.80 -9.63 9.30
CA HIS A 203 1.89 -9.89 8.20
C HIS A 203 2.12 -8.90 7.07
N VAL A 204 2.05 -9.37 5.82
CA VAL A 204 2.22 -8.53 4.62
C VAL A 204 1.00 -8.68 3.72
N LEU A 205 0.43 -7.54 3.33
CA LEU A 205 -0.74 -7.40 2.48
C LEU A 205 -0.33 -6.60 1.24
N TYR A 206 -0.12 -7.25 0.12
CA TYR A 206 0.29 -6.61 -1.13
C TYR A 206 -0.87 -6.62 -2.12
N VAL A 207 -1.43 -5.45 -2.42
CA VAL A 207 -2.51 -5.29 -3.39
C VAL A 207 -1.99 -4.62 -4.66
N ASN A 208 -2.26 -5.24 -5.80
CA ASN A 208 -1.98 -4.68 -7.11
C ASN A 208 -3.29 -4.51 -7.89
N ARG A 209 -3.33 -3.49 -8.75
CA ARG A 209 -4.47 -3.30 -9.65
C ARG A 209 -4.48 -4.30 -10.81
N VAL A 210 -5.63 -4.36 -11.49
CA VAL A 210 -5.80 -4.98 -12.81
C VAL A 210 -6.29 -3.96 -13.84
N GLY A 211 -6.67 -4.43 -15.00
CA GLY A 211 -7.18 -3.62 -16.11
C GLY A 211 -6.10 -3.19 -17.09
N VAL A 212 -6.49 -2.40 -18.08
CA VAL A 212 -5.61 -1.91 -19.15
C VAL A 212 -5.61 -0.39 -19.13
N ASP A 213 -4.43 0.21 -19.26
CA ASP A 213 -4.23 1.64 -19.31
C ASP A 213 -3.18 1.97 -20.39
N ALA A 214 -3.55 2.80 -21.39
CA ALA A 214 -2.71 3.13 -22.54
C ALA A 214 -2.07 1.91 -23.23
N GLY A 215 -2.81 0.80 -23.34
CA GLY A 215 -2.35 -0.44 -23.96
C GLY A 215 -1.46 -1.32 -23.07
N VAL A 216 -1.24 -0.95 -21.81
CA VAL A 216 -0.50 -1.75 -20.84
C VAL A 216 -1.47 -2.42 -19.87
N ALA A 217 -1.43 -3.75 -19.80
CA ALA A 217 -2.19 -4.52 -18.82
C ALA A 217 -1.51 -4.49 -17.45
N TYR A 218 -2.31 -4.61 -16.39
CA TYR A 218 -1.85 -4.77 -15.00
C TYR A 218 -2.17 -6.15 -14.48
N GLY A 219 -1.20 -6.76 -13.81
CA GLY A 219 -1.21 -8.20 -13.54
C GLY A 219 -2.13 -8.65 -12.43
N GLY A 220 -2.48 -7.80 -11.48
CA GLY A 220 -3.12 -8.26 -10.24
C GLY A 220 -2.17 -9.10 -9.40
N GLU A 221 -2.54 -10.35 -9.13
CA GLU A 221 -1.77 -11.30 -8.33
C GLU A 221 -1.45 -10.77 -6.91
N SER A 222 -2.36 -10.00 -6.35
CA SER A 222 -2.30 -9.53 -4.97
C SER A 222 -2.04 -10.68 -4.01
N ALA A 223 -1.27 -10.46 -2.96
CA ALA A 223 -0.84 -11.54 -2.07
C ALA A 223 -0.92 -11.14 -0.60
N ILE A 224 -1.30 -12.10 0.24
CA ILE A 224 -1.27 -11.99 1.69
C ILE A 224 -0.28 -13.02 2.21
N ALA A 225 0.72 -12.57 2.97
CA ALA A 225 1.71 -13.43 3.60
C ALA A 225 1.70 -13.33 5.12
N SER A 226 1.91 -14.45 5.78
CA SER A 226 2.01 -14.57 7.24
C SER A 226 3.45 -14.47 7.73
N PRO A 227 3.71 -14.20 9.03
CA PRO A 227 5.05 -13.99 9.59
C PRO A 227 6.12 -15.05 9.25
N PRO A 228 5.81 -16.38 9.12
CA PRO A 228 6.79 -17.35 8.64
C PRO A 228 7.10 -17.24 7.13
N GLY A 229 6.56 -16.24 6.44
CA GLY A 229 6.76 -16.05 4.99
C GLY A 229 5.84 -16.90 4.11
N ARG A 230 4.82 -17.54 4.66
CA ARG A 230 3.84 -18.31 3.87
C ARG A 230 2.84 -17.38 3.21
N VAL A 231 2.66 -17.51 1.90
CA VAL A 231 1.55 -16.90 1.19
C VAL A 231 0.28 -17.65 1.56
N ILE A 232 -0.65 -16.99 2.24
CA ILE A 232 -1.90 -17.57 2.76
C ILE A 232 -3.11 -17.25 1.86
N ALA A 233 -2.99 -16.25 0.99
CA ALA A 233 -3.96 -15.98 -0.07
C ALA A 233 -3.27 -15.28 -1.25
N ARG A 234 -3.77 -15.53 -2.47
CA ARG A 234 -3.28 -14.92 -3.71
C ARG A 234 -4.45 -14.62 -4.63
N GLY A 235 -4.45 -13.44 -5.26
CA GLY A 235 -5.41 -13.05 -6.28
C GLY A 235 -5.11 -13.68 -7.65
N PRO A 236 -6.12 -13.74 -8.54
CA PRO A 236 -5.93 -14.20 -9.91
C PRO A 236 -5.09 -13.20 -10.73
N CYS A 237 -4.54 -13.70 -11.84
CA CYS A 237 -3.84 -12.86 -12.80
C CYS A 237 -4.85 -12.19 -13.74
N LEU A 238 -4.72 -10.88 -13.98
CA LEU A 238 -5.49 -10.08 -14.95
C LEU A 238 -7.00 -9.98 -14.67
N GLU A 239 -7.49 -10.44 -13.55
CA GLU A 239 -8.91 -10.44 -13.20
C GLU A 239 -9.16 -9.65 -11.92
N GLU A 240 -10.31 -8.95 -11.84
CA GLU A 240 -10.76 -8.32 -10.59
C GLU A 240 -11.09 -9.40 -9.54
N ALA A 241 -10.72 -9.15 -8.29
CA ALA A 241 -11.01 -10.05 -7.19
C ALA A 241 -10.93 -9.35 -5.84
N ILE A 242 -11.71 -9.85 -4.88
CA ILE A 242 -11.52 -9.56 -3.47
C ILE A 242 -10.75 -10.73 -2.84
N VAL A 243 -9.50 -10.48 -2.47
CA VAL A 243 -8.61 -11.51 -1.90
C VAL A 243 -8.64 -11.41 -0.38
N THR A 244 -9.15 -12.41 0.29
CA THR A 244 -9.39 -12.39 1.74
C THR A 244 -8.54 -13.37 2.51
N ALA A 245 -8.22 -13.04 3.76
CA ALA A 245 -7.60 -13.92 4.73
C ALA A 245 -7.87 -13.45 6.17
N THR A 246 -7.57 -14.31 7.13
CA THR A 246 -7.48 -13.92 8.54
C THR A 246 -6.03 -13.92 9.00
N LEU A 247 -5.56 -12.78 9.47
CA LEU A 247 -4.26 -12.62 10.08
C LEU A 247 -4.31 -13.09 11.53
N GLN A 248 -3.53 -14.11 11.85
CA GLN A 248 -3.50 -14.65 13.20
C GLN A 248 -2.51 -13.86 14.07
N ALA A 249 -3.01 -13.21 15.11
CA ALA A 249 -2.19 -12.42 16.04
C ALA A 249 -1.04 -13.21 16.67
N ARG A 250 -1.31 -14.47 17.04
CA ARG A 250 -0.32 -15.37 17.66
C ARG A 250 0.89 -15.66 16.77
N ALA A 251 0.73 -15.64 15.44
CA ALA A 251 1.79 -15.99 14.50
C ALA A 251 3.02 -15.07 14.62
N ILE A 252 2.81 -13.79 14.94
CA ILE A 252 3.90 -12.83 15.16
C ILE A 252 4.71 -13.20 16.41
N ALA A 253 4.00 -13.49 17.53
CA ALA A 253 4.65 -13.84 18.79
C ALA A 253 5.40 -15.18 18.68
N GLU A 254 4.79 -16.18 18.03
CA GLU A 254 5.40 -17.48 17.78
C GLU A 254 6.70 -17.36 16.97
N GLU A 255 6.68 -16.60 15.87
CA GLU A 255 7.86 -16.42 15.04
C GLU A 255 8.98 -15.63 15.74
N ARG A 256 8.63 -14.56 16.47
CA ARG A 256 9.61 -13.75 17.20
C ARG A 256 10.23 -14.50 18.40
N ALA A 257 9.46 -15.38 19.03
CA ALA A 257 9.99 -16.25 20.09
C ALA A 257 10.94 -17.32 19.55
N TRP A 258 10.67 -17.86 18.36
CA TRP A 258 11.50 -18.87 17.71
C TRP A 258 12.76 -18.29 17.06
N ARG A 259 12.66 -17.10 16.44
CA ARG A 259 13.75 -16.44 15.71
C ARG A 259 13.98 -15.04 16.24
N PRO A 260 14.96 -14.80 17.11
CA PRO A 260 15.22 -13.49 17.73
C PRO A 260 15.95 -12.52 16.76
N VAL A 261 15.53 -12.46 15.48
CA VAL A 261 16.19 -11.70 14.40
C VAL A 261 16.43 -10.24 14.77
N PHE A 262 15.51 -9.61 15.51
CA PHE A 262 15.67 -8.20 15.88
C PHE A 262 16.74 -8.00 16.97
N ALA A 263 16.89 -8.97 17.89
CA ALA A 263 17.93 -8.95 18.91
C ALA A 263 19.32 -9.29 18.33
N ASP A 264 19.36 -10.16 17.32
CA ASP A 264 20.60 -10.61 16.69
C ASP A 264 21.19 -9.59 15.69
N ARG A 265 20.47 -8.49 15.42
CA ARG A 265 20.97 -7.45 14.51
C ARG A 265 22.24 -6.81 15.03
N ARG A 266 23.13 -6.51 14.09
CA ARG A 266 24.42 -5.85 14.32
C ARG A 266 24.47 -4.48 13.63
N PRO A 267 23.68 -3.46 14.12
CA PRO A 267 23.58 -2.15 13.45
C PRO A 267 24.95 -1.48 13.25
N GLU A 268 25.89 -1.73 14.15
CA GLU A 268 27.25 -1.22 14.09
C GLU A 268 28.07 -1.77 12.91
N VAL A 269 27.64 -2.92 12.33
CA VAL A 269 28.26 -3.55 11.16
C VAL A 269 27.59 -3.11 9.85
N TYR A 270 26.33 -2.66 9.92
CA TYR A 270 25.51 -2.32 8.74
C TYR A 270 25.55 -0.83 8.41
N ARG A 271 26.60 -0.12 8.79
CA ARG A 271 26.74 1.30 8.43
C ARG A 271 26.83 1.42 6.91
N LEU A 272 25.80 2.05 6.32
CA LEU A 272 25.66 2.27 4.89
C LEU A 272 26.01 3.73 4.51
N ASP A 273 26.75 4.43 5.36
CA ASP A 273 27.16 5.80 5.09
C ASP A 273 28.18 5.80 3.96
N GLU A 274 27.80 6.37 2.82
CA GLU A 274 28.63 6.43 1.59
C GLU A 274 30.02 7.06 1.83
N ALA A 275 30.18 7.86 2.88
CA ALA A 275 31.44 8.49 3.27
C ALA A 275 32.50 7.49 3.80
N GLU A 276 32.11 6.29 4.26
CA GLU A 276 33.06 5.25 4.73
C GLU A 276 33.33 4.17 3.70
N ALA A 277 32.46 4.00 2.68
CA ALA A 277 32.67 3.03 1.58
C ALA A 277 33.75 3.47 0.57
N ALA A 278 34.24 4.71 0.66
CA ALA A 278 35.26 5.27 -0.21
C ALA A 278 36.67 5.29 0.39
N ARG A 279 36.92 4.56 1.48
CA ARG A 279 38.25 4.41 2.11
C ARG A 279 38.84 3.04 1.94
#